data_da647a4905b98359ab91c9b15029b7ab
#
_entry.id   da647a4905b98359ab91c9b15029b7ab
#
_cell.length_a   1.000
_cell.length_b   1.000
_cell.length_c   1.000
_cell.angle_alpha   90.00
_cell.angle_beta   90.00
_cell.angle_gamma   90.00
#
_symmetry.space_group_name_H-M   'P 1'
#
loop_
_entity.id
_entity.type
_entity.pdbx_description
1 polymer ?
#
loop_
_entity_poly.entity_id
_entity_poly.type
_entity_poly.pdbx_seq_one_letter_code
_entity_poly.pdbx_strand_id
1 'polypeptide(L)'
;MSSACDVPVDPRLQPAQGPLLNRSRRAAILCYHSVAADGPPFLSITPELFRAQLETLTRRGYEGGGHAELEAIAAGARPRRRLVFLTFDDGYLDNFTRALPLLQEYRFRAIVFILPPSVDSGGAFEWPEVADRRLAYPDVMRSLDCGMVEVMAETGVEFGAHTLTHPHLPELGDDELRHELEEPRARIVERLGTCRSVAFPFGDWDERVAAAAAAAGYEFAFTMPRGAQAGASLMSIPRVAVDHRDRGRRFVVKLTPAGRRLLLSPLRDGLRRLRPRTAR
;
A
#
# COMPACT_ATOMS: atom_id res chain seq x y z
N MET A 1 -45.71 13.33 5.19
CA MET A 1 -44.52 13.74 5.97
C MET A 1 -43.59 12.55 6.00
N SER A 2 -42.68 12.46 5.04
CA SER A 2 -41.72 11.36 4.93
C SER A 2 -40.52 11.69 5.80
N SER A 3 -40.33 10.91 6.87
CA SER A 3 -39.14 10.96 7.71
C SER A 3 -37.99 10.39 6.89
N ALA A 4 -37.08 11.24 6.46
CA ALA A 4 -35.79 10.82 5.95
C ALA A 4 -35.06 10.12 7.11
N CYS A 5 -34.84 8.79 6.99
CA CYS A 5 -33.93 8.07 7.88
C CYS A 5 -32.54 8.67 7.70
N ASP A 6 -32.08 9.41 8.70
CA ASP A 6 -30.67 9.77 8.84
C ASP A 6 -29.88 8.47 9.04
N VAL A 7 -29.34 7.93 7.94
CA VAL A 7 -28.36 6.86 7.99
C VAL A 7 -27.09 7.49 8.55
N PRO A 8 -26.56 7.04 9.70
CA PRO A 8 -25.33 7.62 10.26
C PRO A 8 -24.19 7.43 9.26
N VAL A 9 -23.61 8.54 8.84
CA VAL A 9 -22.45 8.53 7.93
C VAL A 9 -21.25 7.94 8.68
N ASP A 10 -20.67 6.87 8.15
CA ASP A 10 -19.49 6.21 8.73
C ASP A 10 -18.35 7.22 8.91
N PRO A 11 -17.83 7.41 10.13
CA PRO A 11 -16.77 8.40 10.39
C PRO A 11 -15.48 8.14 9.59
N ARG A 12 -15.25 6.91 9.13
CA ARG A 12 -14.10 6.53 8.30
C ARG A 12 -14.19 7.08 6.87
N LEU A 13 -15.42 7.36 6.40
CA LEU A 13 -15.70 7.94 5.09
C LEU A 13 -15.70 9.48 5.13
N GLN A 14 -15.73 10.07 6.32
CA GLN A 14 -15.71 11.53 6.45
C GLN A 14 -14.34 12.09 6.03
N PRO A 15 -14.29 13.32 5.48
CA PRO A 15 -13.04 14.00 5.22
C PRO A 15 -12.21 14.05 6.51
N ALA A 16 -10.98 13.53 6.45
CA ALA A 16 -10.08 13.57 7.59
C ALA A 16 -9.93 15.03 8.05
N GLN A 17 -10.30 15.32 9.30
CA GLN A 17 -10.12 16.65 9.91
C GLN A 17 -8.61 16.83 10.15
N GLY A 18 -7.91 17.39 9.18
CA GLY A 18 -6.49 17.66 9.27
C GLY A 18 -5.81 17.62 7.91
N PRO A 19 -4.54 18.05 7.81
CA PRO A 19 -3.81 17.89 6.56
C PRO A 19 -3.66 16.41 6.28
N LEU A 20 -4.24 15.95 5.16
CA LEU A 20 -4.09 14.61 4.62
C LEU A 20 -2.66 14.10 4.85
N LEU A 21 -2.50 12.84 5.26
CA LEU A 21 -1.22 12.22 5.63
C LEU A 21 -0.07 12.58 4.66
N ASN A 22 -0.34 12.54 3.35
CA ASN A 22 0.64 12.92 2.33
C ASN A 22 0.81 14.44 2.11
N ARG A 23 -0.06 15.28 2.64
CA ARG A 23 0.13 16.74 2.68
C ARG A 23 0.87 17.18 3.94
N SER A 24 0.98 16.34 4.95
CA SER A 24 1.79 16.60 6.13
C SER A 24 3.24 16.83 5.72
N ARG A 25 3.87 17.88 6.26
CA ARG A 25 5.29 18.12 6.04
C ARG A 25 6.18 17.04 6.68
N ARG A 26 5.62 16.22 7.58
CA ARG A 26 6.35 15.27 8.43
C ARG A 26 5.98 13.82 8.22
N ALA A 27 5.07 13.49 7.31
CA ALA A 27 4.70 12.11 6.99
C ALA A 27 4.81 11.86 5.49
N ALA A 28 5.35 10.71 5.08
CA ALA A 28 5.39 10.24 3.71
C ALA A 28 4.94 8.78 3.69
N ILE A 29 4.14 8.39 2.68
CA ILE A 29 3.70 7.00 2.49
C ILE A 29 4.26 6.55 1.15
N LEU A 30 5.12 5.53 1.17
CA LEU A 30 5.83 5.00 0.02
C LEU A 30 5.30 3.59 -0.29
N CYS A 31 5.05 3.31 -1.57
CA CYS A 31 4.59 2.02 -2.05
C CYS A 31 5.72 1.33 -2.82
N TYR A 32 6.13 0.19 -2.32
CA TYR A 32 7.06 -0.78 -2.90
C TYR A 32 6.29 -2.05 -3.28
N HIS A 33 6.97 -2.95 -3.99
CA HIS A 33 6.51 -4.32 -4.23
C HIS A 33 7.67 -5.29 -3.95
N SER A 34 8.52 -5.55 -4.92
CA SER A 34 9.65 -6.48 -4.84
C SER A 34 10.98 -5.79 -4.55
N VAL A 35 11.87 -6.44 -3.80
CA VAL A 35 13.27 -6.04 -3.56
C VAL A 35 14.18 -7.09 -4.19
N ALA A 36 14.31 -7.06 -5.51
CA ALA A 36 15.09 -8.01 -6.30
C ALA A 36 15.89 -7.30 -7.39
N ALA A 37 17.11 -7.81 -7.68
CA ALA A 37 17.96 -7.27 -8.72
C ALA A 37 17.40 -7.58 -10.12
N ASP A 38 16.88 -8.78 -10.30
CA ASP A 38 16.47 -9.32 -11.59
C ASP A 38 14.95 -9.43 -11.74
N GLY A 39 14.21 -8.48 -11.13
CA GLY A 39 12.74 -8.44 -11.19
C GLY A 39 12.18 -7.47 -12.22
N PRO A 40 10.84 -7.44 -12.39
CA PRO A 40 10.16 -6.52 -13.29
C PRO A 40 10.52 -5.07 -12.96
N PRO A 41 11.02 -4.25 -13.92
CA PRO A 41 11.63 -2.93 -13.62
C PRO A 41 10.73 -1.93 -12.90
N PHE A 42 9.40 -2.01 -13.05
CA PHE A 42 8.45 -1.10 -12.41
C PHE A 42 7.94 -1.58 -11.06
N LEU A 43 8.14 -2.86 -10.76
CA LEU A 43 7.72 -3.50 -9.51
C LEU A 43 8.90 -3.77 -8.59
N SER A 44 10.12 -3.89 -9.14
CA SER A 44 11.30 -4.26 -8.37
C SER A 44 12.29 -3.11 -8.24
N ILE A 45 12.93 -3.07 -7.08
CA ILE A 45 14.15 -2.29 -6.83
C ILE A 45 15.23 -3.23 -6.34
N THR A 46 16.49 -2.91 -6.61
CA THR A 46 17.56 -3.78 -6.12
C THR A 46 17.77 -3.63 -4.62
N PRO A 47 18.28 -4.67 -3.90
CA PRO A 47 18.60 -4.57 -2.48
C PRO A 47 19.53 -3.40 -2.15
N GLU A 48 20.52 -3.10 -3.03
CA GLU A 48 21.44 -1.98 -2.85
C GLU A 48 20.73 -0.65 -2.96
N LEU A 49 19.76 -0.53 -3.89
CA LEU A 49 18.94 0.68 -4.01
C LEU A 49 18.04 0.86 -2.80
N PHE A 50 17.41 -0.22 -2.32
CA PHE A 50 16.60 -0.16 -1.12
C PHE A 50 17.44 0.24 0.10
N ARG A 51 18.62 -0.35 0.29
CA ARG A 51 19.57 0.05 1.33
C ARG A 51 19.90 1.55 1.25
N ALA A 52 20.27 2.06 0.08
CA ALA A 52 20.59 3.48 -0.12
C ALA A 52 19.41 4.42 0.18
N GLN A 53 18.17 3.94 -0.05
CA GLN A 53 16.95 4.67 0.31
C GLN A 53 16.74 4.69 1.83
N LEU A 54 16.92 3.56 2.54
CA LEU A 54 16.85 3.49 4.00
C LEU A 54 17.92 4.35 4.67
N GLU A 55 19.15 4.35 4.18
CA GLU A 55 20.21 5.25 4.61
C GLU A 55 19.82 6.73 4.42
N THR A 56 19.19 7.05 3.29
CA THR A 56 18.72 8.41 3.02
C THR A 56 17.61 8.82 3.99
N LEU A 57 16.71 7.93 4.32
CA LEU A 57 15.65 8.15 5.33
C LEU A 57 16.26 8.38 6.71
N THR A 58 17.18 7.52 7.13
CA THR A 58 17.90 7.64 8.43
C THR A 58 18.64 8.96 8.53
N ARG A 59 19.47 9.32 7.55
CA ARG A 59 20.22 10.60 7.53
C ARG A 59 19.31 11.83 7.56
N ARG A 60 18.09 11.72 7.08
CA ARG A 60 17.09 12.79 7.09
C ARG A 60 16.19 12.80 8.32
N GLY A 61 16.45 11.91 9.30
CA GLY A 61 15.73 11.81 10.55
C GLY A 61 14.29 11.33 10.38
N TYR A 62 14.04 10.42 9.43
CA TYR A 62 12.78 9.70 9.31
C TYR A 62 12.78 8.48 10.23
N GLU A 63 11.61 8.20 10.79
CA GLU A 63 11.30 6.98 11.56
C GLU A 63 10.17 6.22 10.86
N GLY A 64 10.20 4.87 10.97
CA GLY A 64 9.16 4.02 10.44
C GLY A 64 7.85 4.18 11.22
N GLY A 65 6.77 4.52 10.53
CA GLY A 65 5.41 4.53 11.08
C GLY A 65 4.66 3.24 10.77
N GLY A 66 3.67 2.91 11.60
CA GLY A 66 2.71 1.83 11.45
C GLY A 66 1.27 2.30 11.69
N HIS A 67 0.33 1.37 11.88
CA HIS A 67 -1.08 1.71 12.07
C HIS A 67 -1.34 2.63 13.27
N ALA A 68 -0.58 2.48 14.35
CA ALA A 68 -0.73 3.34 15.54
C ALA A 68 -0.42 4.82 15.23
N GLU A 69 0.63 5.08 14.45
CA GLU A 69 0.96 6.45 14.02
C GLU A 69 -0.03 6.99 12.99
N LEU A 70 -0.57 6.13 12.11
CA LEU A 70 -1.66 6.50 11.19
C LEU A 70 -2.89 6.93 11.96
N GLU A 71 -3.30 6.15 12.95
CA GLU A 71 -4.43 6.43 13.83
C GLU A 71 -4.24 7.75 14.59
N ALA A 72 -3.08 7.94 15.21
CA ALA A 72 -2.76 9.18 15.92
C ALA A 72 -2.84 10.41 14.99
N ILE A 73 -2.32 10.32 13.76
CA ILE A 73 -2.40 11.41 12.78
C ILE A 73 -3.84 11.64 12.34
N ALA A 74 -4.63 10.58 12.12
CA ALA A 74 -6.05 10.67 11.79
C ALA A 74 -6.84 11.37 12.90
N ALA A 75 -6.51 11.10 14.16
CA ALA A 75 -7.05 11.78 15.35
C ALA A 75 -6.54 13.23 15.53
N GLY A 76 -5.73 13.75 14.61
CA GLY A 76 -5.24 15.13 14.63
C GLY A 76 -3.88 15.32 15.29
N ALA A 77 -3.20 14.25 15.73
CA ALA A 77 -1.85 14.39 16.28
C ALA A 77 -0.86 14.91 15.24
N ARG A 78 0.03 15.80 15.67
CA ARG A 78 1.14 16.29 14.84
C ARG A 78 2.40 15.51 15.17
N PRO A 79 2.96 14.70 14.26
CA PRO A 79 4.18 13.96 14.51
C PRO A 79 5.31 14.93 14.94
N ARG A 80 5.96 14.63 16.06
CA ARG A 80 7.14 15.38 16.50
C ARG A 80 8.35 15.13 15.60
N ARG A 81 8.46 13.90 15.07
CA ARG A 81 9.51 13.46 14.15
C ARG A 81 8.97 13.29 12.74
N ARG A 82 9.86 13.13 11.78
CA ARG A 82 9.46 12.79 10.39
C ARG A 82 9.13 11.31 10.33
N LEU A 83 7.92 10.99 9.87
CA LEU A 83 7.48 9.61 9.70
C LEU A 83 7.54 9.20 8.23
N VAL A 84 7.93 7.97 7.99
CA VAL A 84 7.76 7.30 6.71
C VAL A 84 7.02 5.98 6.93
N PHE A 85 5.97 5.76 6.16
CA PHE A 85 5.24 4.51 6.11
C PHE A 85 5.73 3.77 4.87
N LEU A 86 6.51 2.71 5.11
CA LEU A 86 7.00 1.84 4.05
C LEU A 86 5.93 0.76 3.84
N THR A 87 5.29 0.77 2.68
CA THR A 87 4.27 -0.22 2.34
C THR A 87 4.75 -1.08 1.19
N PHE A 88 4.44 -2.37 1.24
CA PHE A 88 4.78 -3.35 0.20
C PHE A 88 3.50 -4.03 -0.24
N ASP A 89 3.25 -4.08 -1.55
CA ASP A 89 2.10 -4.75 -2.12
C ASP A 89 2.45 -6.18 -2.57
N ASP A 90 1.43 -7.00 -2.77
CA ASP A 90 1.44 -8.38 -3.27
C ASP A 90 2.05 -9.43 -2.31
N GLY A 91 2.88 -9.04 -1.35
CA GLY A 91 3.54 -9.99 -0.46
C GLY A 91 4.59 -10.85 -1.17
N TYR A 92 5.51 -10.23 -1.91
CA TYR A 92 6.62 -10.93 -2.59
C TYR A 92 7.51 -11.69 -1.61
N LEU A 93 7.99 -12.87 -2.01
CA LEU A 93 8.96 -13.69 -1.25
C LEU A 93 10.20 -12.87 -0.83
N ASP A 94 10.65 -11.95 -1.67
CA ASP A 94 11.81 -11.11 -1.39
C ASP A 94 11.55 -10.03 -0.32
N ASN A 95 10.32 -9.81 0.06
CA ASN A 95 10.01 -8.99 1.23
C ASN A 95 10.53 -9.66 2.51
N PHE A 96 10.51 -11.00 2.60
CA PHE A 96 11.13 -11.75 3.69
C PHE A 96 12.64 -11.88 3.50
N THR A 97 13.10 -12.35 2.33
CA THR A 97 14.48 -12.76 2.13
C THR A 97 15.45 -11.59 1.91
N ARG A 98 14.96 -10.42 1.47
CA ARG A 98 15.77 -9.25 1.10
C ARG A 98 15.37 -7.98 1.84
N ALA A 99 14.07 -7.63 1.86
CA ALA A 99 13.62 -6.39 2.49
C ALA A 99 13.69 -6.45 4.01
N LEU A 100 13.21 -7.53 4.64
CA LEU A 100 13.17 -7.68 6.10
C LEU A 100 14.53 -7.50 6.78
N PRO A 101 15.62 -8.15 6.35
CA PRO A 101 16.94 -7.94 6.96
C PRO A 101 17.39 -6.48 6.93
N LEU A 102 17.10 -5.76 5.84
CA LEU A 102 17.43 -4.35 5.70
C LEU A 102 16.54 -3.47 6.59
N LEU A 103 15.24 -3.77 6.67
CA LEU A 103 14.34 -3.07 7.58
C LEU A 103 14.79 -3.19 9.03
N GLN A 104 15.21 -4.38 9.46
CA GLN A 104 15.75 -4.63 10.80
C GLN A 104 17.06 -3.89 11.03
N GLU A 105 18.02 -3.95 10.09
CA GLU A 105 19.31 -3.26 10.16
C GLU A 105 19.13 -1.74 10.38
N TYR A 106 18.20 -1.13 9.64
CA TYR A 106 17.92 0.32 9.73
C TYR A 106 16.79 0.68 10.71
N ARG A 107 16.20 -0.30 11.39
CA ARG A 107 15.11 -0.14 12.37
C ARG A 107 13.88 0.55 11.82
N PHE A 108 13.52 0.26 10.57
CA PHE A 108 12.27 0.70 9.98
C PHE A 108 11.19 -0.38 10.12
N ARG A 109 9.96 0.06 10.43
CA ARG A 109 8.74 -0.76 10.32
C ARG A 109 8.19 -0.67 8.92
N ALA A 110 7.40 -1.67 8.55
CA ALA A 110 6.70 -1.73 7.27
C ALA A 110 5.29 -2.30 7.45
N ILE A 111 4.43 -2.03 6.46
CA ILE A 111 3.13 -2.68 6.29
C ILE A 111 3.19 -3.45 4.98
N VAL A 112 2.92 -4.75 5.03
CA VAL A 112 2.90 -5.62 3.84
C VAL A 112 1.45 -6.00 3.55
N PHE A 113 1.00 -5.74 2.33
CA PHE A 113 -0.33 -6.10 1.86
C PHE A 113 -0.26 -7.42 1.10
N ILE A 114 -0.97 -8.42 1.61
CA ILE A 114 -0.92 -9.79 1.12
C ILE A 114 -2.26 -10.25 0.54
N LEU A 115 -2.16 -11.20 -0.41
CA LEU A 115 -3.29 -11.98 -0.89
C LEU A 115 -3.26 -13.34 -0.17
N PRO A 116 -4.21 -13.64 0.75
CA PRO A 116 -4.16 -14.89 1.51
C PRO A 116 -4.04 -16.15 0.68
N PRO A 117 -4.74 -16.33 -0.46
CA PRO A 117 -4.57 -17.53 -1.29
C PRO A 117 -3.13 -17.71 -1.82
N SER A 118 -2.46 -16.62 -2.17
CA SER A 118 -1.06 -16.68 -2.61
C SER A 118 -0.11 -17.08 -1.48
N VAL A 119 -0.36 -16.55 -0.27
CA VAL A 119 0.41 -16.87 0.95
C VAL A 119 0.17 -18.33 1.38
N ASP A 120 -1.07 -18.80 1.33
CA ASP A 120 -1.42 -20.19 1.67
C ASP A 120 -0.75 -21.19 0.72
N SER A 121 -0.57 -20.83 -0.56
CA SER A 121 0.16 -21.65 -1.53
C SER A 121 1.67 -21.56 -1.39
N GLY A 122 2.20 -20.40 -0.96
CA GLY A 122 3.64 -20.10 -0.94
C GLY A 122 4.32 -20.19 -2.31
N GLY A 123 3.50 -20.15 -3.37
CA GLY A 123 3.88 -20.39 -4.75
C GLY A 123 4.07 -19.15 -5.60
N ALA A 124 3.96 -19.34 -6.92
CA ALA A 124 3.95 -18.23 -7.87
C ALA A 124 2.61 -17.48 -7.80
N PHE A 125 2.62 -16.19 -8.14
CA PHE A 125 1.38 -15.43 -8.29
C PHE A 125 0.57 -15.91 -9.50
N GLU A 126 -0.76 -15.97 -9.38
CA GLU A 126 -1.61 -16.66 -10.37
C GLU A 126 -2.70 -15.78 -11.01
N TRP A 127 -2.85 -14.51 -10.62
CA TRP A 127 -3.84 -13.66 -11.28
C TRP A 127 -3.43 -13.30 -12.73
N PRO A 128 -4.40 -13.04 -13.62
CA PRO A 128 -4.15 -12.97 -15.07
C PRO A 128 -3.08 -11.96 -15.51
N GLU A 129 -3.03 -10.78 -14.88
CA GLU A 129 -2.16 -9.67 -15.29
C GLU A 129 -0.67 -9.93 -15.00
N VAL A 130 -0.35 -10.96 -14.21
CA VAL A 130 1.05 -11.33 -13.95
C VAL A 130 1.56 -12.51 -14.77
N ALA A 131 0.73 -13.12 -15.60
CA ALA A 131 1.09 -14.33 -16.34
C ALA A 131 2.40 -14.19 -17.13
N ASP A 132 2.52 -13.12 -17.94
CA ASP A 132 3.75 -12.85 -18.71
C ASP A 132 4.94 -12.57 -17.82
N ARG A 133 4.74 -11.83 -16.70
CA ARG A 133 5.81 -11.51 -15.75
C ARG A 133 6.27 -12.76 -15.01
N ARG A 134 5.36 -13.65 -14.65
CA ARG A 134 5.69 -14.94 -14.04
C ARG A 134 6.58 -15.79 -14.94
N LEU A 135 6.32 -15.80 -16.25
CA LEU A 135 7.17 -16.49 -17.21
C LEU A 135 8.53 -15.82 -17.35
N ALA A 136 8.58 -14.49 -17.38
CA ALA A 136 9.82 -13.74 -17.55
C ALA A 136 10.69 -13.67 -16.26
N TYR A 137 10.07 -13.73 -15.08
CA TYR A 137 10.73 -13.57 -13.79
C TYR A 137 10.26 -14.62 -12.76
N PRO A 138 10.40 -15.92 -13.03
CA PRO A 138 9.81 -16.99 -12.21
C PRO A 138 10.32 -17.02 -10.77
N ASP A 139 11.57 -16.62 -10.53
CA ASP A 139 12.18 -16.60 -9.19
C ASP A 139 11.73 -15.40 -8.34
N VAL A 140 11.26 -14.33 -8.97
CA VAL A 140 10.81 -13.10 -8.31
C VAL A 140 9.30 -13.09 -8.11
N MET A 141 8.53 -13.59 -9.09
CA MET A 141 7.06 -13.60 -9.06
C MET A 141 6.52 -14.71 -8.13
N ARG A 142 6.97 -14.70 -6.89
CA ARG A 142 6.61 -15.69 -5.85
C ARG A 142 6.15 -14.99 -4.58
N SER A 143 5.15 -15.58 -3.94
CA SER A 143 4.57 -15.11 -2.68
C SER A 143 5.39 -15.53 -1.46
N LEU A 144 5.27 -14.76 -0.37
CA LEU A 144 5.50 -15.23 0.98
C LEU A 144 4.67 -16.49 1.23
N ASP A 145 5.13 -17.33 2.16
CA ASP A 145 4.32 -18.39 2.75
C ASP A 145 3.83 -17.99 4.17
N CYS A 146 2.97 -18.83 4.74
CA CYS A 146 2.38 -18.61 6.06
C CYS A 146 3.41 -18.45 7.16
N GLY A 147 4.45 -19.30 7.19
CA GLY A 147 5.51 -19.27 8.21
C GLY A 147 6.34 -17.98 8.12
N MET A 148 6.63 -17.51 6.90
CA MET A 148 7.33 -16.24 6.68
C MET A 148 6.50 -15.05 7.18
N VAL A 149 5.19 -15.04 6.93
CA VAL A 149 4.27 -13.99 7.40
C VAL A 149 4.26 -13.93 8.93
N GLU A 150 4.19 -15.08 9.61
CA GLU A 150 4.22 -15.17 11.07
C GLU A 150 5.55 -14.65 11.65
N VAL A 151 6.68 -15.10 11.11
CA VAL A 151 8.01 -14.62 11.51
C VAL A 151 8.17 -13.12 11.29
N MET A 152 7.69 -12.58 10.15
CA MET A 152 7.74 -11.15 9.88
C MET A 152 6.89 -10.36 10.90
N ALA A 153 5.71 -10.85 11.24
CA ALA A 153 4.81 -10.22 12.21
C ALA A 153 5.45 -10.14 13.61
N GLU A 154 6.15 -11.19 14.05
CA GLU A 154 6.90 -11.22 15.32
C GLU A 154 8.02 -10.17 15.36
N THR A 155 8.57 -9.77 14.21
CA THR A 155 9.59 -8.72 14.12
C THR A 155 9.01 -7.30 14.05
N GLY A 156 7.67 -7.16 14.10
CA GLY A 156 6.99 -5.87 14.09
C GLY A 156 6.61 -5.35 12.69
N VAL A 157 6.68 -6.19 11.65
CA VAL A 157 6.04 -5.93 10.36
C VAL A 157 4.52 -6.08 10.54
N GLU A 158 3.77 -5.11 10.09
CA GLU A 158 2.31 -5.14 10.11
C GLU A 158 1.77 -5.68 8.78
N PHE A 159 0.65 -6.38 8.82
CA PHE A 159 0.02 -6.94 7.62
C PHE A 159 -1.34 -6.34 7.37
N GLY A 160 -1.66 -6.13 6.10
CA GLY A 160 -2.95 -5.75 5.58
C GLY A 160 -3.35 -6.62 4.40
N ALA A 161 -4.59 -6.49 3.93
CA ALA A 161 -5.10 -7.22 2.79
C ALA A 161 -4.78 -6.52 1.47
N HIS A 162 -4.55 -7.32 0.42
CA HIS A 162 -4.46 -6.85 -0.96
C HIS A 162 -5.54 -7.51 -1.83
N THR A 163 -6.76 -7.64 -1.27
CA THR A 163 -7.90 -8.42 -1.78
C THR A 163 -7.66 -9.94 -1.77
N LEU A 164 -8.59 -10.67 -2.33
CA LEU A 164 -8.52 -12.14 -2.42
C LEU A 164 -7.82 -12.59 -3.70
N THR A 165 -8.22 -12.03 -4.87
CA THR A 165 -7.78 -12.46 -6.20
C THR A 165 -7.15 -11.36 -7.06
N HIS A 166 -6.92 -10.16 -6.49
CA HIS A 166 -6.30 -9.02 -7.15
C HIS A 166 -7.10 -8.43 -8.34
N PRO A 167 -8.42 -8.22 -8.23
CA PRO A 167 -9.24 -7.70 -9.32
C PRO A 167 -9.22 -6.16 -9.40
N HIS A 168 -9.77 -5.62 -10.49
CA HIS A 168 -10.18 -4.22 -10.58
C HIS A 168 -11.48 -4.01 -9.80
N LEU A 169 -11.40 -3.62 -8.52
CA LEU A 169 -12.54 -3.55 -7.60
C LEU A 169 -13.74 -2.74 -8.10
N PRO A 170 -13.58 -1.59 -8.80
CA PRO A 170 -14.74 -0.85 -9.34
C PRO A 170 -15.53 -1.60 -10.41
N GLU A 171 -14.97 -2.65 -11.02
CA GLU A 171 -15.60 -3.43 -12.08
C GLU A 171 -16.47 -4.58 -11.54
N LEU A 172 -16.34 -4.90 -10.25
CA LEU A 172 -17.05 -6.00 -9.61
C LEU A 172 -18.51 -5.67 -9.26
N GLY A 173 -19.36 -6.68 -9.20
CA GLY A 173 -20.67 -6.60 -8.55
C GLY A 173 -20.54 -6.47 -7.02
N ASP A 174 -21.63 -6.06 -6.35
CA ASP A 174 -21.59 -5.78 -4.90
C ASP A 174 -21.24 -7.02 -4.06
N ASP A 175 -21.74 -8.19 -4.41
CA ASP A 175 -21.46 -9.43 -3.70
C ASP A 175 -20.00 -9.88 -3.88
N GLU A 176 -19.47 -9.76 -5.10
CA GLU A 176 -18.06 -10.06 -5.41
C GLU A 176 -17.13 -9.07 -4.70
N LEU A 177 -17.45 -7.78 -4.75
CA LEU A 177 -16.68 -6.74 -4.07
C LEU A 177 -16.63 -7.00 -2.57
N ARG A 178 -17.76 -7.35 -1.96
CA ARG A 178 -17.81 -7.69 -0.54
C ARG A 178 -16.93 -8.89 -0.24
N HIS A 179 -17.01 -9.96 -1.02
CA HIS A 179 -16.20 -11.17 -0.85
C HIS A 179 -14.69 -10.87 -0.97
N GLU A 180 -14.30 -10.06 -1.97
CA GLU A 180 -12.90 -9.64 -2.18
C GLU A 180 -12.32 -8.80 -1.02
N LEU A 181 -13.16 -8.23 -0.18
CA LEU A 181 -12.74 -7.41 0.96
C LEU A 181 -12.90 -8.12 2.30
N GLU A 182 -13.98 -8.87 2.53
CA GLU A 182 -14.25 -9.51 3.82
C GLU A 182 -13.41 -10.76 4.04
N GLU A 183 -13.34 -11.65 3.05
CA GLU A 183 -12.65 -12.93 3.17
C GLU A 183 -11.14 -12.78 3.44
N PRO A 184 -10.37 -11.96 2.70
CA PRO A 184 -8.96 -11.80 2.99
C PRO A 184 -8.71 -11.18 4.36
N ARG A 185 -9.59 -10.28 4.82
CA ARG A 185 -9.51 -9.72 6.18
C ARG A 185 -9.70 -10.79 7.22
N ALA A 186 -10.72 -11.63 7.07
CA ALA A 186 -11.02 -12.70 8.01
C ALA A 186 -9.85 -13.68 8.15
N ARG A 187 -9.25 -14.13 7.02
CA ARG A 187 -8.09 -15.03 7.04
C ARG A 187 -6.87 -14.42 7.71
N ILE A 188 -6.59 -13.12 7.45
CA ILE A 188 -5.46 -12.45 8.10
C ILE A 188 -5.72 -12.28 9.60
N VAL A 189 -6.95 -11.94 10.00
CA VAL A 189 -7.32 -11.83 11.43
C VAL A 189 -7.21 -13.20 12.12
N GLU A 190 -7.67 -14.28 11.49
CA GLU A 190 -7.54 -15.64 12.02
C GLU A 190 -6.07 -16.00 12.29
N ARG A 191 -5.15 -15.65 11.39
CA ARG A 191 -3.74 -15.98 11.48
C ARG A 191 -2.95 -15.07 12.41
N LEU A 192 -3.17 -13.75 12.32
CA LEU A 192 -2.34 -12.73 12.97
C LEU A 192 -3.05 -11.96 14.09
N GLY A 193 -4.33 -12.26 14.36
CA GLY A 193 -5.13 -11.58 15.37
C GLY A 193 -5.65 -10.20 14.94
N THR A 194 -5.14 -9.62 13.86
CA THR A 194 -5.54 -8.28 13.39
C THR A 194 -5.32 -8.10 11.89
N CYS A 195 -6.22 -7.32 11.25
CA CYS A 195 -6.05 -6.80 9.91
C CYS A 195 -6.77 -5.45 9.81
N ARG A 196 -6.02 -4.35 9.98
CA ARG A 196 -6.58 -2.99 10.09
C ARG A 196 -6.66 -2.27 8.75
N SER A 197 -5.93 -2.73 7.74
CA SER A 197 -5.80 -2.00 6.49
C SER A 197 -5.92 -2.87 5.25
N VAL A 198 -6.31 -2.23 4.15
CA VAL A 198 -6.33 -2.81 2.80
C VAL A 198 -5.60 -1.89 1.82
N ALA A 199 -4.91 -2.44 0.84
CA ALA A 199 -4.47 -1.71 -0.33
C ALA A 199 -5.28 -2.17 -1.54
N PHE A 200 -5.82 -1.23 -2.30
CA PHE A 200 -6.61 -1.56 -3.48
C PHE A 200 -5.69 -1.91 -4.66
N PRO A 201 -5.89 -3.07 -5.32
CA PRO A 201 -5.13 -3.46 -6.50
C PRO A 201 -5.13 -2.36 -7.57
N PHE A 202 -4.00 -2.17 -8.24
CA PHE A 202 -3.79 -1.10 -9.24
C PHE A 202 -4.02 0.32 -8.69
N GLY A 203 -4.41 0.46 -7.43
CA GLY A 203 -4.88 1.70 -6.81
C GLY A 203 -6.26 2.15 -7.32
N ASP A 204 -7.02 1.25 -7.94
CA ASP A 204 -8.34 1.53 -8.50
C ASP A 204 -9.41 1.46 -7.41
N TRP A 205 -10.22 2.51 -7.35
CA TRP A 205 -11.29 2.64 -6.37
C TRP A 205 -12.32 3.69 -6.79
N ASP A 206 -13.49 3.59 -6.22
CA ASP A 206 -14.55 4.58 -6.22
C ASP A 206 -15.18 4.70 -4.82
N GLU A 207 -16.23 5.50 -4.66
CA GLU A 207 -16.90 5.69 -3.37
C GLU A 207 -17.57 4.40 -2.87
N ARG A 208 -18.06 3.55 -3.78
CA ARG A 208 -18.65 2.25 -3.46
C ARG A 208 -17.60 1.30 -2.90
N VAL A 209 -16.42 1.23 -3.51
CA VAL A 209 -15.28 0.43 -3.02
C VAL A 209 -14.82 0.91 -1.65
N ALA A 210 -14.71 2.23 -1.45
CA ALA A 210 -14.35 2.81 -0.16
C ALA A 210 -15.39 2.49 0.94
N ALA A 211 -16.67 2.57 0.61
CA ALA A 211 -17.76 2.21 1.53
C ALA A 211 -17.74 0.71 1.88
N ALA A 212 -17.53 -0.16 0.90
CA ALA A 212 -17.42 -1.60 1.10
C ALA A 212 -16.22 -1.96 2.00
N ALA A 213 -15.05 -1.33 1.80
CA ALA A 213 -13.89 -1.53 2.66
C ALA A 213 -14.16 -1.09 4.11
N ALA A 214 -14.84 0.04 4.31
CA ALA A 214 -15.25 0.48 5.64
C ALA A 214 -16.26 -0.51 6.28
N ALA A 215 -17.23 -1.00 5.51
CA ALA A 215 -18.20 -1.99 5.97
C ALA A 215 -17.55 -3.33 6.34
N ALA A 216 -16.54 -3.77 5.58
CA ALA A 216 -15.74 -4.96 5.89
C ALA A 216 -14.88 -4.81 7.16
N GLY A 217 -14.82 -3.61 7.76
CA GLY A 217 -14.16 -3.37 9.05
C GLY A 217 -12.72 -2.89 8.94
N TYR A 218 -12.24 -2.50 7.75
CA TYR A 218 -10.94 -1.82 7.63
C TYR A 218 -10.99 -0.41 8.23
N GLU A 219 -9.89 -0.01 8.85
CA GLU A 219 -9.72 1.33 9.40
C GLU A 219 -9.00 2.25 8.40
N PHE A 220 -8.16 1.68 7.55
CA PHE A 220 -7.37 2.38 6.54
C PHE A 220 -7.45 1.67 5.20
N ALA A 221 -7.66 2.43 4.12
CA ALA A 221 -7.53 1.90 2.78
C ALA A 221 -6.54 2.74 1.97
N PHE A 222 -5.60 2.05 1.33
CA PHE A 222 -4.52 2.67 0.58
C PHE A 222 -4.78 2.56 -0.93
N THR A 223 -4.52 3.65 -1.62
CA THR A 223 -4.68 3.74 -3.07
C THR A 223 -3.45 4.34 -3.73
N MET A 224 -3.41 4.31 -5.05
CA MET A 224 -2.47 5.11 -5.83
C MET A 224 -3.13 6.44 -6.22
N PRO A 225 -2.35 7.50 -6.53
CA PRO A 225 -2.89 8.81 -6.83
C PRO A 225 -3.63 8.79 -8.17
N ARG A 226 -4.85 8.32 -8.18
CA ARG A 226 -5.76 8.31 -9.33
C ARG A 226 -7.03 9.06 -8.96
N GLY A 227 -7.36 10.08 -9.76
CA GLY A 227 -8.58 10.88 -9.58
C GLY A 227 -8.48 12.00 -8.54
N ALA A 228 -9.46 12.91 -8.60
CA ALA A 228 -9.50 14.13 -7.79
C ALA A 228 -9.79 13.91 -6.30
N GLN A 229 -10.26 12.73 -5.92
CA GLN A 229 -10.72 12.42 -4.56
C GLN A 229 -9.72 11.61 -3.73
N ALA A 230 -8.57 11.22 -4.29
CA ALA A 230 -7.55 10.49 -3.54
C ALA A 230 -7.10 11.27 -2.30
N GLY A 231 -7.25 10.67 -1.12
CA GLY A 231 -6.91 11.28 0.16
C GLY A 231 -8.02 12.13 0.79
N ALA A 232 -9.26 12.01 0.33
CA ALA A 232 -10.40 12.66 0.95
C ALA A 232 -10.80 12.00 2.28
N SER A 233 -10.49 10.72 2.48
CA SER A 233 -10.84 9.96 3.69
C SER A 233 -9.74 8.95 4.07
N LEU A 234 -9.92 8.27 5.20
CA LEU A 234 -9.06 7.15 5.61
C LEU A 234 -9.24 5.92 4.70
N MET A 235 -10.34 5.89 3.92
CA MET A 235 -10.61 4.84 2.94
C MET A 235 -10.07 5.16 1.54
N SER A 236 -9.21 6.17 1.40
CA SER A 236 -8.60 6.56 0.12
C SER A 236 -7.23 7.21 0.28
N ILE A 237 -6.39 6.66 1.13
CA ILE A 237 -5.06 7.21 1.47
C ILE A 237 -4.10 7.01 0.29
N PRO A 238 -3.65 8.07 -0.39
CA PRO A 238 -2.79 7.95 -1.55
C PRO A 238 -1.34 7.69 -1.14
N ARG A 239 -0.66 6.81 -1.88
CA ARG A 239 0.75 6.46 -1.70
C ARG A 239 1.60 6.94 -2.87
N VAL A 240 2.89 7.12 -2.64
CA VAL A 240 3.87 7.44 -3.68
C VAL A 240 4.62 6.17 -4.08
N ALA A 241 4.40 5.69 -5.30
CA ALA A 241 5.12 4.54 -5.83
C ALA A 241 6.63 4.78 -5.88
N VAL A 242 7.40 3.75 -5.56
CA VAL A 242 8.87 3.71 -5.70
C VAL A 242 9.24 2.67 -6.74
N ASP A 243 10.12 3.03 -7.66
CA ASP A 243 10.62 2.16 -8.72
C ASP A 243 12.17 2.21 -8.84
N HIS A 244 12.74 1.36 -9.71
CA HIS A 244 14.18 1.23 -9.96
C HIS A 244 14.89 2.56 -10.34
N ARG A 245 14.13 3.59 -10.77
CA ARG A 245 14.65 4.91 -11.16
C ARG A 245 14.78 5.87 -9.98
N ASP A 246 14.27 5.52 -8.80
CA ASP A 246 14.22 6.40 -7.63
C ASP A 246 15.54 6.39 -6.84
N ARG A 247 16.58 6.96 -7.48
CA ARG A 247 17.93 7.12 -6.92
C ARG A 247 18.19 8.56 -6.49
N GLY A 248 18.97 8.76 -5.46
CA GLY A 248 19.49 10.06 -5.04
C GLY A 248 18.41 11.15 -4.95
N ARG A 249 18.57 12.23 -5.73
CA ARG A 249 17.64 13.39 -5.72
C ARG A 249 16.20 13.02 -6.07
N ARG A 250 16.01 12.04 -6.96
CA ARG A 250 14.67 11.63 -7.39
C ARG A 250 13.90 11.00 -6.22
N PHE A 251 14.54 10.15 -5.44
CA PHE A 251 13.93 9.60 -4.20
C PHE A 251 13.64 10.72 -3.18
N VAL A 252 14.59 11.63 -2.98
CA VAL A 252 14.42 12.75 -2.05
C VAL A 252 13.21 13.63 -2.40
N VAL A 253 12.95 13.88 -3.69
CA VAL A 253 11.76 14.64 -4.13
C VAL A 253 10.47 13.97 -3.64
N LYS A 254 10.39 12.64 -3.63
CA LYS A 254 9.23 11.88 -3.13
C LYS A 254 9.00 12.07 -1.61
N LEU A 255 10.02 12.43 -0.87
CA LEU A 255 9.95 12.70 0.56
C LEU A 255 9.54 14.15 0.88
N THR A 256 9.64 15.07 -0.10
CA THR A 256 9.30 16.48 0.12
C THR A 256 7.79 16.72 -0.02
N PRO A 257 7.20 17.65 0.75
CA PRO A 257 5.77 17.98 0.59
C PRO A 257 5.44 18.50 -0.81
N ALA A 258 6.32 19.32 -1.41
CA ALA A 258 6.13 19.85 -2.76
C ALA A 258 6.19 18.73 -3.81
N GLY A 259 7.19 17.83 -3.71
CA GLY A 259 7.31 16.68 -4.59
C GLY A 259 6.10 15.75 -4.49
N ARG A 260 5.65 15.44 -3.28
CA ARG A 260 4.44 14.63 -3.09
C ARG A 260 3.20 15.29 -3.67
N ARG A 261 2.98 16.59 -3.44
CA ARG A 261 1.86 17.33 -4.06
C ARG A 261 1.86 17.19 -5.58
N LEU A 262 3.03 17.33 -6.20
CA LEU A 262 3.19 17.18 -7.65
C LEU A 262 2.90 15.73 -8.10
N LEU A 263 3.45 14.74 -7.39
CA LEU A 263 3.31 13.32 -7.70
C LEU A 263 1.89 12.80 -7.48
N LEU A 264 1.16 13.36 -6.52
CA LEU A 264 -0.21 13.01 -6.16
C LEU A 264 -1.25 13.92 -6.86
N SER A 265 -0.80 14.82 -7.76
CA SER A 265 -1.69 15.74 -8.47
C SER A 265 -2.49 15.04 -9.57
N PRO A 266 -3.81 15.28 -9.69
CA PRO A 266 -4.64 14.76 -10.78
C PRO A 266 -4.16 15.16 -12.17
N LEU A 267 -3.49 16.31 -12.30
CA LEU A 267 -2.95 16.82 -13.57
C LEU A 267 -1.94 15.86 -14.20
N ARG A 268 -1.23 15.10 -13.39
CA ARG A 268 -0.24 14.11 -13.88
C ARG A 268 -0.92 12.87 -14.47
N ASP A 269 -2.09 12.48 -13.98
CA ASP A 269 -2.85 11.37 -14.53
C ASP A 269 -3.45 11.70 -15.90
N GLY A 270 -3.92 12.93 -16.10
CA GLY A 270 -4.35 13.42 -17.40
C GLY A 270 -3.25 13.34 -18.47
N LEU A 271 -2.02 13.73 -18.11
CA LEU A 271 -0.84 13.65 -19.00
C LEU A 271 -0.38 12.21 -19.27
N ARG A 272 -0.59 11.27 -18.34
CA ARG A 272 -0.29 9.85 -18.56
C ARG A 272 -1.28 9.15 -19.49
N ARG A 273 -2.57 9.53 -19.43
CA ARG A 273 -3.61 9.01 -20.32
C ARG A 273 -3.44 9.45 -21.78
N LEU A 274 -2.75 10.57 -22.01
CA LEU A 274 -2.43 11.10 -23.35
C LEU A 274 -1.20 10.44 -24.00
N ARG A 275 -0.45 9.58 -23.27
CA ARG A 275 0.65 8.81 -23.86
C ARG A 275 0.10 7.52 -24.47
N PRO A 276 0.39 7.22 -25.76
CA PRO A 276 -0.08 6.00 -26.39
C PRO A 276 0.42 4.77 -25.60
N ARG A 277 -0.46 3.76 -25.50
CA ARG A 277 -0.19 2.44 -24.86
C ARG A 277 0.79 1.60 -25.69
N THR A 278 1.89 2.16 -26.17
CA THR A 278 2.93 1.40 -26.83
C THR A 278 3.91 0.86 -25.79
N ALA A 279 3.95 -0.47 -25.68
CA ALA A 279 4.92 -1.27 -24.93
C ALA A 279 4.98 -0.99 -23.41
N ARG A 280 4.12 -1.68 -22.66
CA ARG A 280 4.33 -2.02 -21.25
C ARG A 280 4.31 -3.53 -21.08
#